data_ed5a6f2dbe4d2b19e21bf50de6a83451
#
_entry.id   ed5a6f2dbe4d2b19e21bf50de6a83451
#
_cell.length_a   1.000
_cell.length_b   1.000
_cell.length_c   1.000
_cell.angle_alpha   90.00
_cell.angle_beta   90.00
_cell.angle_gamma   90.00
#
_symmetry.space_group_name_H-M   'P 1'
#
loop_
_entity.id
_entity.type
_entity.pdbx_description
1 polymer ?
#
loop_
_entity_poly.entity_id
_entity_poly.type
_entity_poly.pdbx_seq_one_letter_code
_entity_poly.pdbx_strand_id
1 'polypeptide(L)'
;MVGISHDTDQRILEQAMNMIRENGEDQLSLRKLARAIGLTTGAFYKHFATKDALLRAVTQLLSQREEAEMAQVLGQITDPEEKLLVMAAEILERFEADPHLMHFLFFNPAARDVLKVEPGQFGFYDQVIQLIKDVLLKRGITIDPQILFIQLWSFIQGYGLLIDSGITSYDPNLVRKTLKDLLEGSND
;
A
#
# COMPACT_ATOMS: atom_id res chain seq x y z
N MET A 1 0.99 -24.61 -24.06
CA MET A 1 -0.35 -24.14 -23.60
C MET A 1 -0.29 -23.48 -22.21
N VAL A 2 0.59 -22.48 -22.01
CA VAL A 2 0.77 -21.77 -20.70
C VAL A 2 0.06 -20.41 -20.68
N GLY A 3 -0.40 -19.90 -21.83
CA GLY A 3 -0.90 -18.52 -21.92
C GLY A 3 -2.33 -18.25 -21.41
N ILE A 4 -3.22 -19.25 -21.40
CA ILE A 4 -4.66 -19.00 -21.11
C ILE A 4 -4.94 -18.87 -19.60
N SER A 5 -4.17 -19.57 -18.74
CA SER A 5 -4.34 -19.49 -17.30
C SER A 5 -3.93 -18.12 -16.75
N HIS A 6 -2.80 -17.59 -17.23
CA HIS A 6 -2.26 -16.31 -16.75
C HIS A 6 -3.16 -15.11 -17.13
N ASP A 7 -3.71 -15.10 -18.34
CA ASP A 7 -4.64 -14.05 -18.79
C ASP A 7 -5.95 -14.07 -17.99
N THR A 8 -6.47 -15.27 -17.67
CA THR A 8 -7.69 -15.41 -16.85
C THR A 8 -7.45 -14.99 -15.41
N ASP A 9 -6.31 -15.38 -14.81
CA ASP A 9 -5.94 -14.96 -13.45
C ASP A 9 -5.86 -13.44 -13.37
N GLN A 10 -5.20 -12.80 -14.33
CA GLN A 10 -5.10 -11.34 -14.39
C GLN A 10 -6.48 -10.67 -14.48
N ARG A 11 -7.38 -11.18 -15.32
CA ARG A 11 -8.77 -10.68 -15.45
C ARG A 11 -9.55 -10.83 -14.14
N ILE A 12 -9.36 -11.94 -13.43
CA ILE A 12 -9.98 -12.16 -12.11
C ILE A 12 -9.49 -11.11 -11.12
N LEU A 13 -8.18 -10.88 -11.06
CA LEU A 13 -7.57 -9.92 -10.13
C LEU A 13 -8.01 -8.48 -10.42
N GLU A 14 -8.00 -8.06 -11.69
CA GLU A 14 -8.47 -6.74 -12.11
C GLU A 14 -9.94 -6.50 -11.72
N GLN A 15 -10.79 -7.46 -12.01
CA GLN A 15 -12.22 -7.35 -11.66
C GLN A 15 -12.44 -7.36 -10.16
N ALA A 16 -11.65 -8.14 -9.39
CA ALA A 16 -11.71 -8.14 -7.93
C ALA A 16 -11.30 -6.78 -7.36
N MET A 17 -10.21 -6.18 -7.86
CA MET A 17 -9.79 -4.82 -7.47
C MET A 17 -10.86 -3.78 -7.76
N ASN A 18 -11.49 -3.83 -8.94
CA ASN A 18 -12.57 -2.90 -9.28
C ASN A 18 -13.76 -3.05 -8.33
N MET A 19 -14.15 -4.27 -7.99
CA MET A 19 -15.23 -4.52 -7.03
C MET A 19 -14.89 -4.05 -5.61
N ILE A 20 -13.63 -4.21 -5.18
CA ILE A 20 -13.14 -3.70 -3.88
C ILE A 20 -13.15 -2.16 -3.90
N ARG A 21 -12.66 -1.54 -4.97
CA ARG A 21 -12.67 -0.08 -5.13
C ARG A 21 -14.07 0.51 -5.00
N GLU A 22 -15.05 -0.13 -5.63
CA GLU A 22 -16.42 0.37 -5.66
C GLU A 22 -17.18 0.14 -4.34
N ASN A 23 -16.94 -1.00 -3.66
CA ASN A 23 -17.84 -1.47 -2.61
C ASN A 23 -17.13 -1.93 -1.32
N GLY A 24 -15.81 -1.92 -1.27
CA GLY A 24 -15.02 -2.49 -0.18
C GLY A 24 -14.90 -4.03 -0.26
N GLU A 25 -13.94 -4.56 0.50
CA GLU A 25 -13.61 -6.00 0.48
C GLU A 25 -14.70 -6.89 1.10
N ASP A 26 -15.45 -6.35 2.06
CA ASP A 26 -16.52 -7.08 2.74
C ASP A 26 -17.66 -7.43 1.77
N GLN A 27 -17.88 -6.58 0.76
CA GLN A 27 -18.89 -6.78 -0.27
C GLN A 27 -18.41 -7.65 -1.44
N LEU A 28 -17.14 -8.08 -1.43
CA LEU A 28 -16.59 -8.94 -2.48
C LEU A 28 -17.20 -10.34 -2.45
N SER A 29 -18.00 -10.63 -3.46
CA SER A 29 -18.63 -11.93 -3.68
C SER A 29 -17.98 -12.69 -4.83
N LEU A 30 -17.37 -13.85 -4.54
CA LEU A 30 -16.72 -14.69 -5.56
C LEU A 30 -17.69 -15.13 -6.66
N ARG A 31 -18.97 -15.32 -6.32
CA ARG A 31 -20.01 -15.69 -7.29
C ARG A 31 -20.32 -14.53 -8.24
N LYS A 32 -20.43 -13.30 -7.70
CA LYS A 32 -20.62 -12.10 -8.54
C LYS A 32 -19.41 -11.85 -9.41
N LEU A 33 -18.19 -12.01 -8.86
CA LEU A 33 -16.93 -11.87 -9.55
C LEU A 33 -16.82 -12.85 -10.73
N ALA A 34 -17.04 -14.15 -10.50
CA ALA A 34 -17.01 -15.16 -11.56
C ALA A 34 -17.99 -14.81 -12.69
N ARG A 35 -19.22 -14.43 -12.34
CA ARG A 35 -20.24 -14.02 -13.32
C ARG A 35 -19.82 -12.78 -14.13
N ALA A 36 -19.21 -11.80 -13.50
CA ALA A 36 -18.79 -10.56 -14.16
C ALA A 36 -17.74 -10.78 -15.26
N ILE A 37 -16.90 -11.81 -15.11
CA ILE A 37 -15.87 -12.18 -16.08
C ILE A 37 -16.25 -13.35 -17.00
N GLY A 38 -17.52 -13.81 -16.92
CA GLY A 38 -18.04 -14.89 -17.76
C GLY A 38 -17.60 -16.30 -17.37
N LEU A 39 -17.17 -16.51 -16.12
CA LEU A 39 -16.81 -17.82 -15.59
C LEU A 39 -17.95 -18.47 -14.80
N THR A 40 -18.00 -19.79 -14.84
CA THR A 40 -18.77 -20.55 -13.86
C THR A 40 -18.06 -20.55 -12.52
N THR A 41 -18.80 -20.70 -11.42
CA THR A 41 -18.21 -20.81 -10.07
C THR A 41 -17.17 -21.95 -9.99
N GLY A 42 -17.44 -23.10 -10.62
CA GLY A 42 -16.48 -24.21 -10.66
C GLY A 42 -15.21 -23.91 -11.45
N ALA A 43 -15.30 -23.12 -12.54
CA ALA A 43 -14.13 -22.68 -13.29
C ALA A 43 -13.31 -21.66 -12.48
N PHE A 44 -13.97 -20.75 -11.77
CA PHE A 44 -13.31 -19.79 -10.89
C PHE A 44 -12.45 -20.48 -9.81
N TYR A 45 -12.99 -21.48 -9.13
CA TYR A 45 -12.26 -22.20 -8.07
C TYR A 45 -11.03 -22.99 -8.55
N LYS A 46 -10.87 -23.20 -9.86
CA LYS A 46 -9.62 -23.75 -10.43
C LYS A 46 -8.48 -22.73 -10.42
N HIS A 47 -8.80 -21.44 -10.42
CA HIS A 47 -7.84 -20.33 -10.38
C HIS A 47 -7.53 -19.92 -8.92
N PHE A 48 -8.56 -19.71 -8.12
CA PHE A 48 -8.44 -19.31 -6.72
C PHE A 48 -9.29 -20.22 -5.83
N ALA A 49 -8.62 -21.11 -5.10
CA ALA A 49 -9.29 -22.13 -4.27
C ALA A 49 -10.09 -21.53 -3.10
N THR A 50 -9.72 -20.34 -2.62
CA THR A 50 -10.37 -19.65 -1.49
C THR A 50 -10.45 -18.15 -1.72
N LYS A 51 -11.34 -17.45 -0.98
CA LYS A 51 -11.40 -15.99 -0.95
C LYS A 51 -10.07 -15.41 -0.47
N ASP A 52 -9.46 -16.01 0.55
CA ASP A 52 -8.17 -15.55 1.10
C ASP A 52 -7.03 -15.67 0.09
N ALA A 53 -6.99 -16.73 -0.73
CA ALA A 53 -6.01 -16.86 -1.80
C ALA A 53 -6.17 -15.76 -2.84
N LEU A 54 -7.41 -15.42 -3.22
CA LEU A 54 -7.72 -14.30 -4.10
C LEU A 54 -7.28 -12.98 -3.47
N LEU A 55 -7.67 -12.70 -2.21
CA LEU A 55 -7.35 -11.44 -1.53
C LEU A 55 -5.83 -11.25 -1.41
N ARG A 56 -5.07 -12.31 -1.07
CA ARG A 56 -3.58 -12.24 -1.08
C ARG A 56 -3.02 -11.88 -2.45
N ALA A 57 -3.52 -12.50 -3.51
CA ALA A 57 -3.06 -12.18 -4.86
C ALA A 57 -3.44 -10.76 -5.31
N VAL A 58 -4.63 -10.28 -4.93
CA VAL A 58 -5.04 -8.88 -5.16
C VAL A 58 -4.14 -7.92 -4.38
N THR A 59 -3.85 -8.19 -3.10
CA THR A 59 -2.93 -7.39 -2.29
C THR A 59 -1.56 -7.31 -2.94
N GLN A 60 -1.02 -8.44 -3.39
CA GLN A 60 0.29 -8.49 -4.05
C GLN A 60 0.31 -7.67 -5.34
N LEU A 61 -0.71 -7.82 -6.20
CA LEU A 61 -0.80 -7.06 -7.44
C LEU A 61 -0.95 -5.55 -7.18
N LEU A 62 -1.78 -5.17 -6.21
CA LEU A 62 -1.96 -3.77 -5.82
C LEU A 62 -0.65 -3.19 -5.26
N SER A 63 0.02 -3.88 -4.35
CA SER A 63 1.32 -3.45 -3.81
C SER A 63 2.37 -3.24 -4.91
N GLN A 64 2.45 -4.15 -5.88
CA GLN A 64 3.39 -4.01 -7.00
C GLN A 64 3.10 -2.79 -7.88
N ARG A 65 1.82 -2.47 -8.09
CA ARG A 65 1.43 -1.27 -8.85
C ARG A 65 1.77 0.00 -8.09
N GLU A 66 1.41 0.06 -6.82
CA GLU A 66 1.74 1.18 -5.95
C GLU A 66 3.26 1.43 -5.91
N GLU A 67 4.06 0.36 -5.80
CA GLU A 67 5.52 0.43 -5.81
C GLU A 67 6.05 0.97 -7.15
N ALA A 68 5.52 0.50 -8.28
CA ALA A 68 5.94 0.95 -9.60
C ALA A 68 5.57 2.42 -9.86
N GLU A 69 4.37 2.85 -9.47
CA GLU A 69 3.94 4.25 -9.59
C GLU A 69 4.77 5.16 -8.68
N MET A 70 5.00 4.75 -7.42
CA MET A 70 5.84 5.48 -6.48
C MET A 70 7.28 5.63 -7.00
N ALA A 71 7.86 4.58 -7.59
CA ALA A 71 9.20 4.64 -8.18
C ALA A 71 9.29 5.67 -9.31
N GLN A 72 8.24 5.83 -10.13
CA GLN A 72 8.20 6.86 -11.17
C GLN A 72 8.16 8.27 -10.59
N VAL A 73 7.33 8.50 -9.56
CA VAL A 73 7.21 9.80 -8.89
C VAL A 73 8.53 10.17 -8.21
N LEU A 74 9.13 9.25 -7.46
CA LEU A 74 10.36 9.49 -6.71
C LEU A 74 11.62 9.55 -7.59
N GLY A 75 11.58 8.99 -8.79
CA GLY A 75 12.73 8.93 -9.70
C GLY A 75 13.27 10.28 -10.14
N GLN A 76 12.46 11.34 -10.10
CA GLN A 76 12.83 12.71 -10.45
C GLN A 76 13.35 13.53 -9.25
N ILE A 77 13.25 13.02 -8.03
CA ILE A 77 13.61 13.69 -6.80
C ILE A 77 14.97 13.18 -6.34
N THR A 78 15.89 14.09 -6.04
CA THR A 78 17.24 13.71 -5.57
C THR A 78 17.37 13.81 -4.05
N ASP A 79 16.65 14.75 -3.42
CA ASP A 79 16.68 14.96 -1.97
C ASP A 79 15.91 13.84 -1.23
N PRO A 80 16.55 13.08 -0.32
CA PRO A 80 15.91 11.98 0.37
C PRO A 80 14.78 12.43 1.31
N GLU A 81 14.87 13.62 1.89
CA GLU A 81 13.82 14.15 2.76
C GLU A 81 12.58 14.55 1.95
N GLU A 82 12.78 15.18 0.79
CA GLU A 82 11.69 15.47 -0.13
C GLU A 82 11.05 14.20 -0.69
N LYS A 83 11.84 13.15 -0.97
CA LYS A 83 11.28 11.82 -1.34
C LYS A 83 10.36 11.26 -0.25
N LEU A 84 10.76 11.35 1.02
CA LEU A 84 9.93 10.90 2.14
C LEU A 84 8.61 11.69 2.25
N LEU A 85 8.68 13.01 2.08
CA LEU A 85 7.50 13.88 2.08
C LEU A 85 6.55 13.57 0.93
N VAL A 86 7.08 13.45 -0.29
CA VAL A 86 6.27 13.13 -1.48
C VAL A 86 5.64 11.75 -1.34
N MET A 87 6.38 10.75 -0.86
CA MET A 87 5.83 9.41 -0.63
C MET A 87 4.69 9.42 0.41
N ALA A 88 4.86 10.17 1.52
CA ALA A 88 3.80 10.32 2.51
C ALA A 88 2.56 11.03 1.93
N ALA A 89 2.78 12.08 1.12
CA ALA A 89 1.73 12.81 0.44
C ALA A 89 0.92 11.88 -0.49
N GLU A 90 1.59 11.18 -1.39
CA GLU A 90 0.96 10.26 -2.34
C GLU A 90 0.11 9.19 -1.64
N ILE A 91 0.62 8.60 -0.55
CA ILE A 91 -0.14 7.61 0.23
C ILE A 91 -1.41 8.24 0.84
N LEU A 92 -1.28 9.42 1.44
CA LEU A 92 -2.39 10.09 2.13
C LEU A 92 -3.44 10.65 1.16
N GLU A 93 -3.02 11.18 0.01
CA GLU A 93 -3.94 11.61 -1.06
C GLU A 93 -4.75 10.43 -1.61
N ARG A 94 -4.16 9.24 -1.66
CA ARG A 94 -4.88 8.03 -2.08
C ARG A 94 -5.92 7.57 -1.07
N PHE A 95 -5.76 7.83 0.23
CA PHE A 95 -6.83 7.60 1.20
C PHE A 95 -8.08 8.45 0.93
N GLU A 96 -7.93 9.65 0.35
CA GLU A 96 -9.07 10.45 -0.12
C GLU A 96 -9.63 9.96 -1.47
N ALA A 97 -8.74 9.60 -2.41
CA ALA A 97 -9.12 9.28 -3.78
C ALA A 97 -9.72 7.86 -3.93
N ASP A 98 -9.15 6.88 -3.23
CA ASP A 98 -9.48 5.46 -3.33
C ASP A 98 -9.59 4.80 -1.94
N PRO A 99 -10.47 5.29 -1.04
CA PRO A 99 -10.50 4.88 0.36
C PRO A 99 -10.64 3.36 0.53
N HIS A 100 -11.51 2.71 -0.23
CA HIS A 100 -11.72 1.26 -0.14
C HIS A 100 -10.48 0.45 -0.51
N LEU A 101 -9.74 0.85 -1.55
CA LEU A 101 -8.50 0.15 -1.92
C LEU A 101 -7.38 0.39 -0.90
N MET A 102 -7.25 1.61 -0.38
CA MET A 102 -6.26 1.91 0.65
C MET A 102 -6.58 1.21 1.95
N HIS A 103 -7.86 1.19 2.35
CA HIS A 103 -8.31 0.40 3.51
C HIS A 103 -7.99 -1.09 3.31
N PHE A 104 -8.32 -1.63 2.15
CA PHE A 104 -7.99 -3.01 1.79
C PHE A 104 -6.48 -3.26 1.84
N LEU A 105 -5.66 -2.42 1.23
CA LEU A 105 -4.20 -2.61 1.17
C LEU A 105 -3.56 -2.64 2.55
N PHE A 106 -3.99 -1.76 3.46
CA PHE A 106 -3.33 -1.60 4.75
C PHE A 106 -3.97 -2.36 5.92
N PHE A 107 -5.26 -2.67 5.87
CA PHE A 107 -5.98 -3.17 7.03
C PHE A 107 -6.63 -4.54 6.87
N ASN A 108 -6.71 -5.10 5.64
CA ASN A 108 -7.27 -6.44 5.50
C ASN A 108 -6.36 -7.52 6.11
N PRO A 109 -6.92 -8.61 6.67
CA PRO A 109 -6.13 -9.68 7.29
C PRO A 109 -5.15 -10.36 6.33
N ALA A 110 -5.49 -10.47 5.04
CA ALA A 110 -4.61 -11.07 4.02
C ALA A 110 -3.38 -10.17 3.76
N ALA A 111 -3.50 -8.85 3.86
CA ALA A 111 -2.37 -7.92 3.76
C ALA A 111 -1.35 -8.12 4.88
N ARG A 112 -1.80 -8.48 6.09
CA ARG A 112 -0.90 -8.75 7.22
C ARG A 112 0.08 -9.88 6.93
N ASP A 113 -0.37 -10.91 6.22
CA ASP A 113 0.50 -12.05 5.86
C ASP A 113 1.49 -11.65 4.76
N VAL A 114 1.10 -10.75 3.87
CA VAL A 114 1.98 -10.18 2.84
C VAL A 114 2.97 -9.18 3.47
N LEU A 115 2.54 -8.41 4.47
CA LEU A 115 3.38 -7.41 5.17
C LEU A 115 4.32 -8.00 6.23
N LYS A 116 4.07 -9.24 6.70
CA LYS A 116 4.95 -9.98 7.64
C LYS A 116 6.15 -10.66 6.97
N VAL A 117 6.37 -10.38 5.71
CA VAL A 117 7.44 -10.98 4.93
C VAL A 117 8.81 -10.60 5.49
N GLU A 118 9.75 -11.55 5.48
CA GLU A 118 11.13 -11.34 5.93
C GLU A 118 11.82 -10.20 5.15
N PRO A 119 12.77 -9.48 5.78
CA PRO A 119 13.56 -8.46 5.09
C PRO A 119 14.09 -8.98 3.75
N GLY A 120 13.91 -8.20 2.68
CA GLY A 120 14.30 -8.57 1.32
C GLY A 120 13.21 -9.22 0.46
N GLN A 121 12.01 -9.45 1.00
CA GLN A 121 10.86 -9.94 0.22
C GLN A 121 9.81 -8.85 -0.04
N PHE A 122 9.90 -7.70 0.60
CA PHE A 122 8.96 -6.59 0.46
C PHE A 122 9.69 -5.35 -0.02
N GLY A 123 9.70 -5.16 -1.34
CA GLY A 123 10.45 -4.08 -1.98
C GLY A 123 10.12 -2.70 -1.42
N PHE A 124 8.83 -2.43 -1.13
CA PHE A 124 8.39 -1.17 -0.56
C PHE A 124 9.01 -0.90 0.83
N TYR A 125 8.96 -1.87 1.76
CA TYR A 125 9.55 -1.72 3.10
C TYR A 125 11.06 -1.45 3.03
N ASP A 126 11.77 -2.24 2.23
CA ASP A 126 13.23 -2.09 2.07
C ASP A 126 13.59 -0.73 1.45
N GLN A 127 12.80 -0.25 0.50
CA GLN A 127 12.97 1.10 -0.10
C GLN A 127 12.74 2.20 0.94
N VAL A 128 11.69 2.10 1.76
CA VAL A 128 11.41 3.11 2.81
C VAL A 128 12.51 3.13 3.86
N ILE A 129 12.96 1.96 4.33
CA ILE A 129 14.07 1.87 5.29
C ILE A 129 15.37 2.46 4.70
N GLN A 130 15.66 2.18 3.43
CA GLN A 130 16.85 2.76 2.78
C GLN A 130 16.73 4.29 2.68
N LEU A 131 15.57 4.79 2.29
CA LEU A 131 15.31 6.22 2.22
C LEU A 131 15.44 6.91 3.59
N ILE A 132 14.93 6.28 4.64
CA ILE A 132 15.12 6.74 6.03
C ILE A 132 16.61 6.80 6.40
N LYS A 133 17.39 5.77 6.06
CA LYS A 133 18.85 5.78 6.30
C LYS A 133 19.54 6.93 5.59
N ASP A 134 19.15 7.21 4.35
CA ASP A 134 19.71 8.33 3.58
C ASP A 134 19.37 9.70 4.22
N VAL A 135 18.14 9.86 4.74
CA VAL A 135 17.73 11.06 5.49
C VAL A 135 18.53 11.21 6.78
N LEU A 136 18.65 10.15 7.57
CA LEU A 136 19.40 10.17 8.82
C LEU A 136 20.88 10.50 8.60
N LEU A 137 21.49 9.89 7.57
CA LEU A 137 22.86 10.18 7.17
C LEU A 137 23.05 11.65 6.76
N LYS A 138 22.14 12.16 5.92
CA LYS A 138 22.17 13.58 5.47
C LYS A 138 22.08 14.56 6.64
N ARG A 139 21.27 14.22 7.65
CA ARG A 139 21.04 15.07 8.83
C ARG A 139 22.06 14.86 9.95
N GLY A 140 22.90 13.82 9.89
CA GLY A 140 23.82 13.44 10.97
C GLY A 140 23.10 12.96 12.22
N ILE A 141 21.91 12.37 12.08
CA ILE A 141 21.10 11.86 13.17
C ILE A 141 21.43 10.37 13.40
N THR A 142 21.66 10.00 14.66
CA THR A 142 21.96 8.63 15.06
C THR A 142 20.76 8.02 15.80
N ILE A 143 19.81 7.53 15.06
CA ILE A 143 18.65 6.77 15.55
C ILE A 143 18.53 5.48 14.74
N ASP A 144 17.94 4.43 15.33
CA ASP A 144 17.60 3.22 14.58
C ASP A 144 16.58 3.55 13.49
N PRO A 145 16.88 3.30 12.20
CA PRO A 145 15.96 3.54 11.09
C PRO A 145 14.60 2.86 11.27
N GLN A 146 14.54 1.73 11.99
CA GLN A 146 13.28 1.03 12.27
C GLN A 146 12.40 1.82 13.24
N ILE A 147 12.98 2.52 14.22
CA ILE A 147 12.23 3.38 15.14
C ILE A 147 11.58 4.52 14.38
N LEU A 148 12.34 5.23 13.54
CA LEU A 148 11.80 6.31 12.72
C LEU A 148 10.75 5.80 11.72
N PHE A 149 10.96 4.63 11.14
CA PHE A 149 9.95 3.97 10.29
C PHE A 149 8.63 3.75 11.06
N ILE A 150 8.69 3.18 12.27
CA ILE A 150 7.49 2.92 13.07
C ILE A 150 6.76 4.24 13.40
N GLN A 151 7.49 5.29 13.76
CA GLN A 151 6.91 6.60 14.08
C GLN A 151 6.20 7.20 12.86
N LEU A 152 6.87 7.26 11.71
CA LEU A 152 6.32 7.77 10.45
C LEU A 152 5.13 6.93 9.97
N TRP A 153 5.27 5.61 10.00
CA TRP A 153 4.25 4.70 9.54
C TRP A 153 3.00 4.73 10.40
N SER A 154 3.16 4.83 11.73
CA SER A 154 2.05 5.01 12.67
C SER A 154 1.30 6.32 12.41
N PHE A 155 2.02 7.41 12.13
CA PHE A 155 1.40 8.67 11.75
C PHE A 155 0.63 8.55 10.44
N ILE A 156 1.23 8.00 9.38
CA ILE A 156 0.58 7.85 8.07
C ILE A 156 -0.67 6.99 8.17
N GLN A 157 -0.60 5.84 8.83
CA GLN A 157 -1.77 4.97 8.99
C GLN A 157 -2.86 5.61 9.85
N GLY A 158 -2.51 6.23 10.96
CA GLY A 158 -3.47 6.90 11.82
C GLY A 158 -4.14 8.09 11.13
N TYR A 159 -3.34 8.91 10.43
CA TYR A 159 -3.87 10.05 9.69
C TYR A 159 -4.70 9.61 8.47
N GLY A 160 -4.26 8.58 7.75
CA GLY A 160 -5.03 7.97 6.67
C GLY A 160 -6.39 7.45 7.12
N LEU A 161 -6.49 6.80 8.28
CA LEU A 161 -7.77 6.39 8.86
C LEU A 161 -8.67 7.56 9.23
N LEU A 162 -8.11 8.68 9.71
CA LEU A 162 -8.89 9.89 10.00
C LEU A 162 -9.44 10.53 8.72
N ILE A 163 -8.66 10.49 7.63
CA ILE A 163 -9.10 10.94 6.30
C ILE A 163 -10.22 10.01 5.79
N ASP A 164 -10.00 8.70 5.78
CA ASP A 164 -10.96 7.68 5.33
C ASP A 164 -12.31 7.78 6.07
N SER A 165 -12.27 8.06 7.39
CA SER A 165 -13.48 8.24 8.21
C SER A 165 -14.14 9.61 8.07
N GLY A 166 -13.60 10.52 7.27
CA GLY A 166 -14.12 11.87 7.08
C GLY A 166 -13.97 12.79 8.30
N ILE A 167 -13.15 12.41 9.29
CA ILE A 167 -12.86 13.25 10.47
C ILE A 167 -11.99 14.45 10.08
N THR A 168 -11.11 14.27 9.11
CA THR A 168 -10.23 15.31 8.58
C THR A 168 -9.99 15.09 7.09
N SER A 169 -9.42 16.10 6.41
CA SER A 169 -8.88 15.99 5.05
C SER A 169 -7.37 16.06 5.06
N TYR A 170 -6.74 15.69 3.95
CA TYR A 170 -5.30 15.75 3.79
C TYR A 170 -4.77 17.19 3.90
N ASP A 171 -3.75 17.41 4.73
CA ASP A 171 -3.02 18.68 4.88
C ASP A 171 -1.51 18.46 4.69
N PRO A 172 -0.91 18.91 3.57
CA PRO A 172 0.51 18.76 3.31
C PRO A 172 1.40 19.48 4.33
N ASN A 173 0.90 20.57 4.96
CA ASN A 173 1.67 21.29 5.98
C ASN A 173 1.77 20.48 7.27
N LEU A 174 0.71 19.76 7.65
CA LEU A 174 0.73 18.85 8.79
C LEU A 174 1.76 17.74 8.57
N VAL A 175 1.78 17.12 7.39
CA VAL A 175 2.73 16.05 7.05
C VAL A 175 4.17 16.56 7.13
N ARG A 176 4.45 17.69 6.49
CA ARG A 176 5.78 18.32 6.51
C ARG A 176 6.22 18.70 7.93
N LYS A 177 5.31 19.27 8.72
CA LYS A 177 5.59 19.62 10.12
C LYS A 177 5.89 18.39 10.94
N THR A 178 5.08 17.33 10.83
CA THR A 178 5.26 16.10 11.60
C THR A 178 6.60 15.43 11.28
N LEU A 179 6.98 15.33 10.00
CA LEU A 179 8.29 14.78 9.63
C LEU A 179 9.43 15.62 10.25
N LYS A 180 9.34 16.95 10.18
CA LYS A 180 10.34 17.84 10.77
C LYS A 180 10.43 17.63 12.29
N ASP A 181 9.32 17.62 12.99
CA ASP A 181 9.27 17.44 14.46
C ASP A 181 9.88 16.07 14.87
N LEU A 182 9.60 15.00 14.12
CA LEU A 182 10.18 13.68 14.35
C LEU A 182 11.70 13.65 14.15
N LEU A 183 12.20 14.34 13.12
CA LEU A 183 13.62 14.42 12.84
C LEU A 183 14.37 15.32 13.85
N GLU A 184 13.74 16.38 14.34
CA GLU A 184 14.34 17.28 15.34
C GLU A 184 14.33 16.66 16.74
N GLY A 185 13.24 15.98 17.13
CA GLY A 185 13.14 15.28 18.44
C GLY A 185 14.02 14.03 18.55
N SER A 186 14.60 13.58 17.44
CA SER A 186 15.52 12.42 17.42
C SER A 186 16.97 12.78 17.76
N ASN A 187 17.27 14.05 18.07
CA ASN A 187 18.61 14.54 18.42
C ASN A 187 18.87 14.62 19.95
N ASP A 188 17.88 14.33 20.78
CA ASP A 188 17.97 14.28 22.25
C ASP A 188 18.16 12.84 22.73
#